data_048c10ddb01f77bda239fbbd5c201b8c
#
_entry.id   048c10ddb01f77bda239fbbd5c201b8c
#
_cell.length_a   1.000
_cell.length_b   1.000
_cell.length_c   1.000
_cell.angle_alpha   90.00
_cell.angle_beta   90.00
_cell.angle_gamma   90.00
#
_symmetry.space_group_name_H-M   'P 1'
#
loop_
_entity.id
_entity.type
_entity.pdbx_description
1 polymer ?
#
loop_
_entity_poly.entity_id
_entity_poly.type
_entity_poly.pdbx_seq_one_letter_code
_entity_poly.pdbx_strand_id
1 'polypeptide(L)'
;MAKPPVLRVIEHGTVIDGLGSPPRQADVVIEGERIVQVGGATPAGTVAPEGECERIDAQGLTIMPGLIDAHCHISFDEPSSNDELFFHRREGLAAIIAATNVRKLLCAGVTGFLDADSLFEVGVDLRDAIEAGIIPGPRMATGGNALLTAAGGTAGRLIPEEGLIGYGKVVRTSDEITAEVRRQIKLGVDWIKVHVTGLTPRQKRQGEARAWSRAELDLVVDVAHTLDIPVVGHCRGADSIRDAALAGFDLILHATYMDEAALEAVVEASVPIVPTFTFQANLADHGDLVAAGPEIRAIFQKEIESSCVMLKRAYDAGVPLLCGTESGFSLTPYGDWHYRELEVFVRDLGLSPLQAIRAATSEAARAIGLDGQTGAVAEGRLADLILIDGNPADDVRLLGDLGRIKRVMIGGRDQCLDWPAAERGDPPGWRVSTYGSRILRRNLLDSGSST
;
A
#
# COMPACT_ATOMS: atom_id res chain seq x y z
N MET A 1 30.30 -17.14 -17.77
CA MET A 1 29.15 -17.06 -18.70
C MET A 1 27.91 -16.97 -17.86
N ALA A 2 27.01 -16.03 -18.11
CA ALA A 2 25.72 -15.95 -17.42
C ALA A 2 24.92 -17.22 -17.75
N LYS A 3 24.25 -17.79 -16.73
CA LYS A 3 23.34 -18.93 -16.94
C LYS A 3 22.24 -18.47 -17.92
N PRO A 4 21.84 -19.29 -18.93
CA PRO A 4 20.78 -18.90 -19.85
C PRO A 4 19.50 -18.58 -19.06
N PRO A 5 18.69 -17.61 -19.53
CA PRO A 5 17.44 -17.26 -18.86
C PRO A 5 16.52 -18.48 -18.82
N VAL A 6 15.91 -18.72 -17.66
CA VAL A 6 14.92 -19.79 -17.49
C VAL A 6 13.66 -19.39 -18.25
N LEU A 7 13.19 -20.26 -19.15
CA LEU A 7 11.91 -20.09 -19.83
C LEU A 7 10.80 -20.74 -18.99
N ARG A 8 9.72 -20.01 -18.73
CA ARG A 8 8.52 -20.53 -18.06
C ARG A 8 7.30 -20.32 -18.92
N VAL A 9 6.44 -21.30 -18.97
CA VAL A 9 5.17 -21.23 -19.69
C VAL A 9 4.05 -21.59 -18.72
N ILE A 10 3.17 -20.62 -18.45
CA ILE A 10 1.96 -20.83 -17.66
C ILE A 10 0.82 -21.06 -18.66
N GLU A 11 0.25 -22.28 -18.64
CA GLU A 11 -0.68 -22.77 -19.64
C GLU A 11 -2.11 -22.91 -19.08
N HIS A 12 -3.11 -22.81 -19.97
CA HIS A 12 -4.52 -23.10 -19.69
C HIS A 12 -5.20 -22.19 -18.64
N GLY A 13 -4.59 -21.08 -18.26
CA GLY A 13 -5.14 -20.17 -17.26
C GLY A 13 -6.09 -19.13 -17.86
N THR A 14 -6.93 -18.56 -17.01
CA THR A 14 -7.69 -17.34 -17.32
C THR A 14 -6.85 -16.13 -16.98
N VAL A 15 -6.54 -15.26 -17.93
CA VAL A 15 -5.74 -14.05 -17.70
C VAL A 15 -6.64 -12.86 -17.40
N ILE A 16 -6.40 -12.19 -16.27
CA ILE A 16 -6.81 -10.83 -15.96
C ILE A 16 -5.57 -9.95 -16.12
N ASP A 17 -5.60 -9.03 -17.08
CA ASP A 17 -4.39 -8.29 -17.48
C ASP A 17 -3.97 -7.16 -16.53
N GLY A 18 -4.83 -6.76 -15.57
CA GLY A 18 -4.58 -5.61 -14.70
C GLY A 18 -4.74 -4.25 -15.38
N LEU A 19 -5.15 -4.22 -16.67
CA LEU A 19 -5.36 -3.00 -17.46
C LEU A 19 -6.85 -2.67 -17.66
N GLY A 20 -7.74 -3.55 -17.17
CA GLY A 20 -9.18 -3.39 -17.25
C GLY A 20 -9.84 -4.13 -18.40
N SER A 21 -9.11 -4.94 -19.18
CA SER A 21 -9.70 -5.77 -20.21
C SER A 21 -10.47 -6.96 -19.64
N PRO A 22 -11.51 -7.46 -20.32
CA PRO A 22 -12.22 -8.65 -19.89
C PRO A 22 -11.30 -9.87 -19.74
N PRO A 23 -11.56 -10.76 -18.76
CA PRO A 23 -10.80 -11.99 -18.59
C PRO A 23 -10.82 -12.85 -19.86
N ARG A 24 -9.68 -13.47 -20.19
CA ARG A 24 -9.56 -14.32 -21.37
C ARG A 24 -8.67 -15.53 -21.11
N GLN A 25 -8.95 -16.65 -21.78
CA GLN A 25 -8.04 -17.80 -21.80
C GLN A 25 -6.78 -17.45 -22.58
N ALA A 26 -5.63 -17.59 -21.95
CA ALA A 26 -4.35 -17.33 -22.60
C ALA A 26 -3.19 -18.00 -21.86
N ASP A 27 -2.19 -18.45 -22.60
CA ASP A 27 -0.91 -18.84 -22.05
C ASP A 27 -0.03 -17.61 -21.81
N VAL A 28 0.83 -17.67 -20.81
CA VAL A 28 1.80 -16.60 -20.48
C VAL A 28 3.20 -17.20 -20.54
N VAL A 29 4.05 -16.63 -21.39
CA VAL A 29 5.46 -17.04 -21.51
C VAL A 29 6.36 -16.01 -20.86
N ILE A 30 7.24 -16.49 -19.99
CA ILE A 30 8.18 -15.68 -19.21
C ILE A 30 9.60 -16.12 -19.58
N GLU A 31 10.43 -15.16 -19.95
CA GLU A 31 11.88 -15.35 -20.16
C GLU A 31 12.66 -14.51 -19.17
N GLY A 32 13.40 -15.18 -18.29
CA GLY A 32 14.09 -14.50 -17.19
C GLY A 32 13.09 -13.84 -16.23
N GLU A 33 13.07 -12.52 -16.19
CA GLU A 33 12.18 -11.74 -15.31
C GLU A 33 10.98 -11.12 -16.01
N ARG A 34 10.86 -11.27 -17.34
CA ARG A 34 9.85 -10.56 -18.13
C ARG A 34 8.89 -11.50 -18.86
N ILE A 35 7.68 -11.01 -19.00
CA ILE A 35 6.67 -11.62 -19.86
C ILE A 35 7.04 -11.30 -21.30
N VAL A 36 7.22 -12.33 -22.12
CA VAL A 36 7.59 -12.19 -23.54
C VAL A 36 6.43 -12.49 -24.49
N GLN A 37 5.37 -13.18 -24.01
CA GLN A 37 4.19 -13.46 -24.80
C GLN A 37 2.96 -13.65 -23.90
N VAL A 38 1.80 -13.16 -24.35
CA VAL A 38 0.49 -13.39 -23.72
C VAL A 38 -0.53 -13.80 -24.77
N GLY A 39 -0.94 -15.08 -24.75
CA GLY A 39 -1.82 -15.69 -25.75
C GLY A 39 -1.06 -16.18 -26.97
N GLY A 40 -1.81 -16.70 -27.97
CA GLY A 40 -1.24 -17.43 -29.08
C GLY A 40 -0.94 -18.89 -28.73
N ALA A 41 -0.80 -19.76 -29.72
CA ALA A 41 -0.31 -21.11 -29.48
C ALA A 41 1.17 -21.01 -29.09
N THR A 42 1.52 -21.41 -27.88
CA THR A 42 2.93 -21.67 -27.58
C THR A 42 3.42 -22.71 -28.57
N PRO A 43 4.40 -22.43 -29.46
CA PRO A 43 4.82 -23.38 -30.46
C PRO A 43 5.16 -24.70 -29.79
N ALA A 44 4.53 -25.79 -30.23
CA ALA A 44 4.91 -27.13 -29.80
C ALA A 44 6.38 -27.34 -30.20
N GLY A 45 7.29 -27.14 -29.27
CA GLY A 45 8.73 -27.15 -29.56
C GLY A 45 9.44 -25.82 -29.25
N THR A 46 8.85 -24.89 -28.48
CA THR A 46 9.61 -23.82 -27.85
C THR A 46 10.57 -24.48 -26.84
N VAL A 47 11.60 -25.11 -27.42
CA VAL A 47 12.73 -25.66 -26.70
C VAL A 47 13.65 -24.45 -26.48
N ALA A 48 13.81 -24.04 -25.25
CA ALA A 48 14.93 -23.15 -24.92
C ALA A 48 16.20 -23.81 -25.49
N PRO A 49 17.01 -23.15 -26.33
CA PRO A 49 18.27 -23.69 -26.77
C PRO A 49 19.10 -23.99 -25.52
N GLU A 50 19.29 -25.27 -25.17
CA GLU A 50 20.05 -25.73 -24.00
C GLU A 50 19.62 -25.20 -22.61
N GLY A 51 18.34 -24.80 -22.41
CA GLY A 51 17.79 -24.31 -21.13
C GLY A 51 16.57 -25.12 -20.69
N GLU A 52 16.37 -25.23 -19.40
CA GLU A 52 15.20 -25.86 -18.82
C GLU A 52 13.97 -24.98 -19.10
N CYS A 53 12.95 -25.56 -19.75
CA CYS A 53 11.63 -24.93 -19.88
C CYS A 53 10.71 -25.51 -18.80
N GLU A 54 10.30 -24.68 -17.86
CA GLU A 54 9.31 -25.04 -16.84
C GLU A 54 7.91 -24.80 -17.38
N ARG A 55 7.04 -25.82 -17.34
CA ARG A 55 5.63 -25.69 -17.67
C ARG A 55 4.78 -25.76 -16.42
N ILE A 56 3.88 -24.78 -16.28
CA ILE A 56 2.99 -24.60 -15.14
C ILE A 56 1.57 -24.72 -15.65
N ASP A 57 0.86 -25.78 -15.27
CA ASP A 57 -0.55 -25.94 -15.59
C ASP A 57 -1.41 -25.06 -14.67
N ALA A 58 -2.07 -24.06 -15.25
CA ALA A 58 -2.98 -23.15 -14.56
C ALA A 58 -4.45 -23.44 -14.89
N GLN A 59 -4.79 -24.68 -15.29
CA GLN A 59 -6.17 -25.06 -15.57
C GLN A 59 -7.06 -24.79 -14.37
N GLY A 60 -8.13 -23.99 -14.56
CA GLY A 60 -9.04 -23.60 -13.50
C GLY A 60 -8.55 -22.45 -12.60
N LEU A 61 -7.34 -21.94 -12.83
CA LEU A 61 -6.79 -20.82 -12.14
C LEU A 61 -6.88 -19.53 -12.94
N THR A 62 -6.91 -18.40 -12.24
CA THR A 62 -6.72 -17.07 -12.82
C THR A 62 -5.27 -16.63 -12.66
N ILE A 63 -4.67 -16.17 -13.76
CA ILE A 63 -3.35 -15.54 -13.81
C ILE A 63 -3.57 -14.03 -13.81
N MET A 64 -3.05 -13.31 -12.83
CA MET A 64 -3.17 -11.86 -12.78
C MET A 64 -1.89 -11.24 -12.23
N PRO A 65 -1.69 -9.90 -12.37
CA PRO A 65 -0.61 -9.23 -11.69
C PRO A 65 -0.77 -9.40 -10.18
N GLY A 66 0.33 -9.50 -9.45
CA GLY A 66 0.28 -9.40 -8.01
C GLY A 66 -0.25 -8.05 -7.56
N LEU A 67 -0.84 -8.00 -6.38
CA LEU A 67 -1.33 -6.77 -5.77
C LEU A 67 -0.18 -5.83 -5.45
N ILE A 68 -0.42 -4.53 -5.58
CA ILE A 68 0.50 -3.47 -5.15
C ILE A 68 -0.25 -2.61 -4.14
N ASP A 69 0.27 -2.54 -2.91
CA ASP A 69 -0.28 -1.74 -1.83
C ASP A 69 0.39 -0.37 -1.80
N ALA A 70 -0.31 0.67 -2.23
CA ALA A 70 0.24 2.03 -2.35
C ALA A 70 0.32 2.79 -1.01
N HIS A 71 -0.05 2.17 0.11
CA HIS A 71 0.05 2.77 1.45
C HIS A 71 0.16 1.68 2.52
N CYS A 72 1.36 1.39 2.96
CA CYS A 72 1.69 0.41 3.98
C CYS A 72 2.68 1.00 4.99
N HIS A 73 2.80 0.41 6.19
CA HIS A 73 3.74 0.80 7.24
C HIS A 73 4.45 -0.43 7.77
N ILE A 74 5.44 -0.92 7.02
CA ILE A 74 6.01 -2.25 7.21
C ILE A 74 6.69 -2.47 8.57
N SER A 75 7.15 -1.40 9.22
CA SER A 75 7.87 -1.43 10.49
C SER A 75 6.99 -1.25 11.73
N PHE A 76 5.67 -1.01 11.58
CA PHE A 76 4.79 -0.65 12.71
C PHE A 76 4.41 -1.82 13.60
N ASP A 77 4.22 -3.01 13.05
CA ASP A 77 3.99 -4.21 13.83
C ASP A 77 2.64 -4.32 14.53
N GLU A 78 1.60 -3.91 13.83
CA GLU A 78 0.22 -4.06 14.28
C GLU A 78 -0.05 -3.47 15.68
N PRO A 79 0.44 -2.27 16.04
CA PRO A 79 0.24 -1.71 17.37
C PRO A 79 -1.23 -1.39 17.59
N SER A 80 -1.69 -1.56 18.81
CA SER A 80 -3.04 -1.18 19.22
C SER A 80 -3.13 0.25 19.75
N SER A 81 -2.01 0.95 19.87
CA SER A 81 -1.95 2.36 20.27
C SER A 81 -0.74 3.07 19.67
N ASN A 82 -0.87 4.40 19.59
CA ASN A 82 0.23 5.27 19.20
C ASN A 82 1.39 5.27 20.22
N ASP A 83 1.09 5.07 21.51
CA ASP A 83 2.11 5.02 22.55
C ASP A 83 3.07 3.84 22.33
N GLU A 84 2.52 2.68 22.00
CA GLU A 84 3.31 1.48 21.69
C GLU A 84 4.25 1.74 20.52
N LEU A 85 3.73 2.38 19.47
CA LEU A 85 4.46 2.65 18.24
C LEU A 85 5.57 3.68 18.46
N PHE A 86 5.27 4.81 19.11
CA PHE A 86 6.15 5.97 19.11
C PHE A 86 7.17 5.94 20.25
N PHE A 87 6.85 5.32 21.41
CA PHE A 87 7.69 5.43 22.58
C PHE A 87 8.47 4.16 22.93
N HIS A 88 8.06 3.00 22.42
CA HIS A 88 8.58 1.72 22.92
C HIS A 88 9.34 0.90 21.88
N ARG A 89 9.30 1.28 20.58
CA ARG A 89 9.96 0.53 19.53
C ARG A 89 11.44 0.92 19.40
N ARG A 90 12.32 -0.09 19.40
CA ARG A 90 13.74 0.07 19.12
C ARG A 90 14.05 -0.30 17.67
N GLU A 91 15.01 0.37 17.06
CA GLU A 91 15.37 0.24 15.65
C GLU A 91 15.65 -1.21 15.22
N GLY A 92 16.58 -1.90 15.90
CA GLY A 92 16.89 -3.30 15.58
C GLY A 92 15.68 -4.23 15.66
N LEU A 93 14.76 -3.99 16.61
CA LEU A 93 13.51 -4.76 16.71
C LEU A 93 12.58 -4.43 15.54
N ALA A 94 12.44 -3.16 15.18
CA ALA A 94 11.64 -2.72 14.06
C ALA A 94 12.13 -3.35 12.74
N ALA A 95 13.44 -3.43 12.51
CA ALA A 95 14.01 -4.06 11.32
C ALA A 95 13.72 -5.58 11.26
N ILE A 96 13.87 -6.29 12.37
CA ILE A 96 13.54 -7.74 12.44
C ILE A 96 12.05 -7.98 12.17
N ILE A 97 11.19 -7.14 12.75
CA ILE A 97 9.75 -7.20 12.55
C ILE A 97 9.40 -6.94 11.09
N ALA A 98 9.95 -5.89 10.49
CA ALA A 98 9.70 -5.53 9.10
C ALA A 98 10.12 -6.68 8.16
N ALA A 99 11.27 -7.30 8.37
CA ALA A 99 11.73 -8.48 7.63
C ALA A 99 10.78 -9.70 7.76
N THR A 100 10.04 -9.78 8.86
CA THR A 100 9.01 -10.81 9.06
C THR A 100 7.71 -10.42 8.32
N ASN A 101 7.32 -9.15 8.40
CA ASN A 101 6.06 -8.67 7.84
C ASN A 101 6.02 -8.74 6.30
N VAL A 102 7.13 -8.49 5.60
CA VAL A 102 7.18 -8.60 4.13
C VAL A 102 6.79 -9.99 3.63
N ARG A 103 7.02 -11.04 4.41
CA ARG A 103 6.62 -12.40 4.07
C ARG A 103 5.10 -12.60 4.17
N LYS A 104 4.44 -11.92 5.12
CA LYS A 104 2.97 -11.93 5.23
C LYS A 104 2.35 -11.27 3.99
N LEU A 105 2.95 -10.18 3.48
CA LEU A 105 2.53 -9.52 2.25
C LEU A 105 2.61 -10.48 1.06
N LEU A 106 3.73 -11.19 0.89
CA LEU A 106 3.89 -12.19 -0.17
C LEU A 106 2.80 -13.27 -0.11
N CYS A 107 2.52 -13.80 1.09
CA CYS A 107 1.47 -14.81 1.26
C CYS A 107 0.06 -14.28 0.88
N ALA A 108 -0.16 -12.98 0.96
CA ALA A 108 -1.40 -12.32 0.54
C ALA A 108 -1.41 -11.90 -0.95
N GLY A 109 -0.42 -12.35 -1.73
CA GLY A 109 -0.33 -12.02 -3.15
C GLY A 109 0.12 -10.58 -3.45
N VAL A 110 0.65 -9.87 -2.45
CA VAL A 110 1.23 -8.53 -2.64
C VAL A 110 2.63 -8.68 -3.20
N THR A 111 2.86 -8.19 -4.40
CA THR A 111 4.15 -8.22 -5.10
C THR A 111 4.87 -6.88 -5.13
N GLY A 112 4.19 -5.82 -4.68
CA GLY A 112 4.77 -4.49 -4.53
C GLY A 112 4.08 -3.69 -3.42
N PHE A 113 4.79 -2.76 -2.77
CA PHE A 113 4.18 -1.85 -1.81
C PHE A 113 5.00 -0.57 -1.61
N LEU A 114 4.29 0.52 -1.24
CA LEU A 114 4.89 1.74 -0.73
C LEU A 114 4.84 1.70 0.81
N ASP A 115 6.01 1.66 1.45
CA ASP A 115 6.18 1.94 2.87
C ASP A 115 6.19 3.46 3.05
N ALA A 116 4.99 4.03 3.22
CA ALA A 116 4.80 5.47 3.11
C ALA A 116 5.60 6.26 4.15
N ASP A 117 5.63 5.77 5.39
CA ASP A 117 6.53 6.22 6.44
C ASP A 117 6.93 5.07 7.37
N SER A 118 8.19 4.98 7.71
CA SER A 118 8.78 3.92 8.53
C SER A 118 9.38 4.44 9.83
N LEU A 119 9.59 3.51 10.75
CA LEU A 119 10.36 3.79 11.96
C LEU A 119 11.85 3.79 11.63
N PHE A 120 12.57 4.78 12.12
CA PHE A 120 14.01 4.93 11.90
C PHE A 120 14.36 4.94 10.39
N GLU A 121 15.45 4.31 10.01
CA GLU A 121 15.85 4.12 8.61
C GLU A 121 15.45 2.73 8.05
N VAL A 122 14.59 2.00 8.77
CA VAL A 122 14.23 0.60 8.50
C VAL A 122 13.68 0.39 7.10
N GLY A 123 12.91 1.35 6.56
CA GLY A 123 12.37 1.23 5.20
C GLY A 123 13.46 1.11 4.14
N VAL A 124 14.50 1.95 4.23
CA VAL A 124 15.65 1.92 3.29
C VAL A 124 16.45 0.64 3.44
N ASP A 125 16.81 0.27 4.69
CA ASP A 125 17.58 -0.95 4.96
C ASP A 125 16.85 -2.21 4.48
N LEU A 126 15.53 -2.26 4.67
CA LEU A 126 14.69 -3.37 4.25
C LEU A 126 14.62 -3.49 2.72
N ARG A 127 14.39 -2.38 2.00
CA ARG A 127 14.39 -2.35 0.55
C ARG A 127 15.71 -2.86 0.01
N ASP A 128 16.82 -2.33 0.49
CA ASP A 128 18.16 -2.71 0.04
C ASP A 128 18.44 -4.19 0.33
N ALA A 129 17.96 -4.73 1.46
CA ALA A 129 18.09 -6.15 1.79
C ALA A 129 17.26 -7.06 0.85
N ILE A 130 16.07 -6.61 0.45
CA ILE A 130 15.23 -7.33 -0.53
C ILE A 130 15.89 -7.30 -1.91
N GLU A 131 16.32 -6.14 -2.38
CA GLU A 131 16.98 -5.97 -3.68
C GLU A 131 18.30 -6.75 -3.79
N ALA A 132 19.05 -6.81 -2.70
CA ALA A 132 20.27 -7.61 -2.60
C ALA A 132 20.01 -9.13 -2.49
N GLY A 133 18.74 -9.55 -2.35
CA GLY A 133 18.36 -10.95 -2.17
C GLY A 133 18.76 -11.55 -0.82
N ILE A 134 19.02 -10.71 0.19
CA ILE A 134 19.34 -11.14 1.57
C ILE A 134 18.08 -11.74 2.22
N ILE A 135 16.93 -11.12 1.94
CA ILE A 135 15.62 -11.62 2.40
C ILE A 135 14.64 -11.64 1.22
N PRO A 136 13.66 -12.58 1.21
CA PRO A 136 12.56 -12.53 0.26
C PRO A 136 11.59 -11.40 0.63
N GLY A 137 11.06 -10.69 -0.35
CA GLY A 137 10.07 -9.64 -0.16
C GLY A 137 9.47 -9.15 -1.46
N PRO A 138 8.32 -8.44 -1.40
CA PRO A 138 7.78 -7.72 -2.54
C PRO A 138 8.74 -6.62 -3.01
N ARG A 139 8.56 -6.12 -4.23
CA ARG A 139 9.19 -4.85 -4.62
C ARG A 139 8.67 -3.74 -3.72
N MET A 140 9.54 -2.83 -3.28
CA MET A 140 9.09 -1.75 -2.42
C MET A 140 9.74 -0.41 -2.77
N ALA A 141 9.01 0.65 -2.40
CA ALA A 141 9.55 1.99 -2.26
C ALA A 141 9.30 2.46 -0.82
N THR A 142 10.08 3.43 -0.33
CA THR A 142 9.95 3.95 1.02
C THR A 142 9.99 5.47 1.06
N GLY A 143 9.10 6.06 1.91
CA GLY A 143 9.07 7.49 2.22
C GLY A 143 9.94 7.89 3.42
N GLY A 144 10.65 6.93 4.02
CA GLY A 144 11.50 7.19 5.19
C GLY A 144 10.72 7.69 6.40
N ASN A 145 11.26 8.67 7.13
CA ASN A 145 10.57 9.27 8.27
C ASN A 145 9.60 10.37 7.80
N ALA A 146 8.40 10.41 8.37
CA ALA A 146 7.45 11.46 8.07
C ALA A 146 7.96 12.84 8.50
N LEU A 147 7.81 13.86 7.65
CA LEU A 147 8.03 15.25 8.01
C LEU A 147 6.81 15.79 8.76
N LEU A 148 7.06 16.38 9.92
CA LEU A 148 6.11 16.99 10.83
C LEU A 148 6.50 18.43 11.11
N THR A 149 5.53 19.32 11.34
CA THR A 149 5.81 20.63 11.94
C THR A 149 5.79 20.58 13.46
N ALA A 150 6.22 21.65 14.13
CA ALA A 150 6.07 21.79 15.59
C ALA A 150 4.58 21.79 16.05
N ALA A 151 3.64 22.11 15.15
CA ALA A 151 2.21 22.00 15.42
C ALA A 151 1.72 20.53 15.39
N GLY A 152 2.49 19.61 14.85
CA GLY A 152 2.23 18.18 14.81
C GLY A 152 2.08 17.62 13.40
N GLY A 153 1.46 16.49 13.34
CA GLY A 153 1.08 15.61 12.24
C GLY A 153 0.16 14.57 12.83
N THR A 154 0.10 13.38 12.25
CA THR A 154 -0.61 12.25 12.87
C THR A 154 -0.07 12.02 14.29
N ALA A 155 -0.95 11.94 15.29
CA ALA A 155 -0.59 11.90 16.70
C ALA A 155 0.03 13.20 17.28
N GLY A 156 -0.13 14.33 16.64
CA GLY A 156 0.53 15.60 16.94
C GLY A 156 0.62 16.03 18.39
N ARG A 157 -0.39 15.72 19.24
CA ARG A 157 -0.33 16.04 20.69
C ARG A 157 0.51 15.09 21.51
N LEU A 158 0.81 13.92 21.00
CA LEU A 158 1.63 12.91 21.68
C LEU A 158 3.11 13.12 21.38
N ILE A 159 3.43 13.86 20.31
CA ILE A 159 4.81 14.11 19.92
C ILE A 159 5.35 15.31 20.68
N PRO A 160 6.41 15.15 21.52
CA PRO A 160 7.07 16.24 22.19
C PRO A 160 7.62 17.28 21.21
N GLU A 161 7.79 18.52 21.64
CA GLU A 161 8.32 19.59 20.78
C GLU A 161 9.72 19.27 20.27
N GLU A 162 10.51 18.53 21.01
CA GLU A 162 11.83 18.05 20.60
C GLU A 162 11.78 16.96 19.52
N GLY A 163 10.57 16.45 19.21
CA GLY A 163 10.36 15.34 18.31
C GLY A 163 10.51 13.97 18.97
N LEU A 164 10.21 12.92 18.22
CA LEU A 164 10.42 11.54 18.66
C LEU A 164 11.58 10.92 17.88
N ILE A 165 12.39 10.15 18.58
CA ILE A 165 13.39 9.33 17.92
C ILE A 165 12.68 8.17 17.23
N GLY A 166 12.88 8.08 15.91
CA GLY A 166 12.52 6.91 15.12
C GLY A 166 11.24 6.99 14.30
N TYR A 167 10.25 7.82 14.63
CA TYR A 167 9.02 7.89 13.84
C TYR A 167 9.04 9.03 12.82
N GLY A 168 9.08 10.24 13.28
CA GLY A 168 8.96 11.43 12.45
C GLY A 168 10.07 12.44 12.70
N LYS A 169 10.20 13.39 11.81
CA LYS A 169 11.15 14.51 11.93
C LYS A 169 10.37 15.80 12.03
N VAL A 170 10.43 16.43 13.20
CA VAL A 170 9.84 17.75 13.44
C VAL A 170 10.77 18.81 12.85
N VAL A 171 10.27 19.57 11.88
CA VAL A 171 10.94 20.71 11.26
C VAL A 171 10.22 22.01 11.60
N ARG A 172 10.95 23.06 11.96
CA ARG A 172 10.41 24.32 12.49
C ARG A 172 10.69 25.52 11.61
N THR A 173 11.71 25.42 10.77
CA THR A 173 12.19 26.51 9.92
C THR A 173 12.43 26.01 8.50
N SER A 174 12.49 26.94 7.55
CA SER A 174 12.83 26.63 6.15
C SER A 174 14.19 25.95 6.00
N ASP A 175 15.17 26.33 6.83
CA ASP A 175 16.49 25.72 6.83
C ASP A 175 16.44 24.27 7.33
N GLU A 176 15.64 23.99 8.38
CA GLU A 176 15.43 22.61 8.89
C GLU A 176 14.68 21.76 7.86
N ILE A 177 13.66 22.29 7.18
CA ILE A 177 12.97 21.60 6.08
C ILE A 177 13.96 21.20 5.01
N THR A 178 14.75 22.16 4.51
CA THR A 178 15.74 21.93 3.46
C THR A 178 16.80 20.90 3.87
N ALA A 179 17.30 21.01 5.09
CA ALA A 179 18.33 20.11 5.62
C ALA A 179 17.79 18.68 5.77
N GLU A 180 16.57 18.52 6.30
CA GLU A 180 15.98 17.21 6.54
C GLU A 180 15.57 16.50 5.24
N VAL A 181 14.96 17.21 4.27
CA VAL A 181 14.65 16.64 2.95
C VAL A 181 15.93 16.12 2.28
N ARG A 182 16.99 16.93 2.26
CA ARG A 182 18.28 16.51 1.69
C ARG A 182 18.90 15.34 2.46
N ARG A 183 18.76 15.31 3.78
CA ARG A 183 19.26 14.19 4.60
C ARG A 183 18.58 12.89 4.22
N GLN A 184 17.24 12.88 4.13
CA GLN A 184 16.48 11.68 3.76
C GLN A 184 16.82 11.22 2.34
N ILE A 185 16.91 12.13 1.38
CA ILE A 185 17.33 11.80 0.01
C ILE A 185 18.73 11.19 -0.02
N LYS A 186 19.68 11.76 0.75
CA LYS A 186 21.03 11.20 0.88
C LYS A 186 21.04 9.78 1.47
N LEU A 187 20.09 9.47 2.35
CA LEU A 187 19.92 8.12 2.92
C LEU A 187 19.33 7.12 1.93
N GLY A 188 18.73 7.60 0.84
CA GLY A 188 18.24 6.76 -0.23
C GLY A 188 16.73 6.48 -0.16
N VAL A 189 15.91 7.39 0.40
CA VAL A 189 14.45 7.27 0.30
C VAL A 189 13.99 7.43 -1.14
N ASP A 190 12.88 6.80 -1.49
CA ASP A 190 12.24 6.89 -2.82
C ASP A 190 11.21 8.01 -2.89
N TRP A 191 10.69 8.43 -1.73
CA TRP A 191 9.69 9.46 -1.55
C TRP A 191 10.03 10.37 -0.37
N ILE A 192 9.54 11.60 -0.39
CA ILE A 192 9.45 12.43 0.82
C ILE A 192 8.03 12.37 1.35
N LYS A 193 7.84 11.84 2.55
CA LYS A 193 6.54 11.76 3.21
C LYS A 193 6.29 12.99 4.09
N VAL A 194 5.14 13.64 3.89
CA VAL A 194 4.70 14.80 4.67
C VAL A 194 3.37 14.53 5.35
N HIS A 195 3.25 14.76 6.65
CA HIS A 195 1.97 14.80 7.34
C HIS A 195 1.41 16.24 7.26
N VAL A 196 0.67 16.52 6.19
CA VAL A 196 0.06 17.84 5.94
C VAL A 196 -1.03 18.13 6.96
N THR A 197 -1.78 17.10 7.36
CA THR A 197 -2.75 17.14 8.47
C THR A 197 -2.32 16.21 9.60
N GLY A 198 -3.13 16.13 10.66
CA GLY A 198 -2.95 15.25 11.81
C GLY A 198 -3.15 15.95 13.16
N LEU A 199 -3.19 17.27 13.17
CA LEU A 199 -3.55 18.03 14.36
C LEU A 199 -5.07 18.04 14.57
N THR A 200 -5.54 17.53 15.70
CA THR A 200 -6.93 17.67 16.13
C THR A 200 -7.07 18.83 17.11
N PRO A 201 -7.59 19.98 16.71
CA PRO A 201 -7.74 21.13 17.59
C PRO A 201 -8.82 20.89 18.66
N ARG A 202 -8.74 21.62 19.78
CA ARG A 202 -9.75 21.53 20.85
C ARG A 202 -11.12 22.04 20.42
N GLN A 203 -11.16 22.99 19.48
CA GLN A 203 -12.42 23.47 18.90
C GLN A 203 -13.09 22.31 18.14
N LYS A 204 -14.40 22.23 18.22
CA LYS A 204 -15.18 21.29 17.43
C LYS A 204 -15.01 21.61 15.96
N ARG A 205 -14.18 20.83 15.29
CA ARG A 205 -13.93 20.90 13.85
C ARG A 205 -14.04 19.50 13.29
N GLN A 206 -14.65 19.36 12.13
CA GLN A 206 -14.68 18.11 11.42
C GLN A 206 -13.30 17.83 10.82
N GLY A 207 -12.78 16.64 11.05
CA GLY A 207 -11.51 16.19 10.52
C GLY A 207 -10.29 16.78 11.23
N GLU A 208 -9.17 16.61 10.58
CA GLU A 208 -7.85 17.06 11.04
C GLU A 208 -7.52 18.46 10.50
N ALA A 209 -6.80 19.24 11.29
CA ALA A 209 -6.33 20.54 10.86
C ALA A 209 -5.03 20.42 10.06
N ARG A 210 -4.84 21.29 9.09
CA ARG A 210 -3.59 21.48 8.37
C ARG A 210 -2.52 22.01 9.33
N ALA A 211 -1.36 21.36 9.36
CA ALA A 211 -0.23 21.72 10.22
C ALA A 211 0.86 22.54 9.49
N TRP A 212 0.77 22.67 8.16
CA TRP A 212 1.72 23.33 7.28
C TRP A 212 1.13 24.56 6.60
N SER A 213 1.91 25.60 6.39
CA SER A 213 1.57 26.66 5.46
C SER A 213 1.82 26.20 4.02
N ARG A 214 1.18 26.87 3.05
CA ARG A 214 1.41 26.59 1.64
C ARG A 214 2.88 26.81 1.24
N ALA A 215 3.52 27.88 1.72
CA ALA A 215 4.92 28.17 1.41
C ALA A 215 5.90 27.11 1.92
N GLU A 216 5.61 26.47 3.06
CA GLU A 216 6.41 25.34 3.56
C GLU A 216 6.23 24.11 2.69
N LEU A 217 5.01 23.83 2.21
CA LEU A 217 4.76 22.73 1.29
C LEU A 217 5.45 22.95 -0.06
N ASP A 218 5.38 24.18 -0.61
CA ASP A 218 6.10 24.55 -1.82
C ASP A 218 7.61 24.33 -1.67
N LEU A 219 8.20 24.68 -0.50
CA LEU A 219 9.61 24.48 -0.22
C LEU A 219 9.98 23.00 -0.16
N VAL A 220 9.16 22.15 0.46
CA VAL A 220 9.42 20.69 0.49
C VAL A 220 9.48 20.15 -0.93
N VAL A 221 8.49 20.49 -1.77
CA VAL A 221 8.41 20.04 -3.16
C VAL A 221 9.60 20.56 -3.98
N ASP A 222 9.92 21.86 -3.89
CA ASP A 222 11.05 22.44 -4.62
C ASP A 222 12.38 21.75 -4.32
N VAL A 223 12.63 21.47 -3.03
CA VAL A 223 13.88 20.80 -2.63
C VAL A 223 13.91 19.33 -3.07
N ALA A 224 12.80 18.62 -2.94
CA ALA A 224 12.70 17.21 -3.33
C ALA A 224 12.78 17.04 -4.86
N HIS A 225 11.99 17.80 -5.62
CA HIS A 225 11.96 17.73 -7.09
C HIS A 225 13.27 18.20 -7.74
N THR A 226 14.00 19.13 -7.12
CA THR A 226 15.36 19.49 -7.60
C THR A 226 16.32 18.28 -7.61
N LEU A 227 16.02 17.26 -6.82
CA LEU A 227 16.79 16.02 -6.71
C LEU A 227 16.06 14.81 -7.28
N ASP A 228 15.02 15.04 -8.10
CA ASP A 228 14.18 14.03 -8.77
C ASP A 228 13.49 13.05 -7.80
N ILE A 229 13.18 13.48 -6.56
CA ILE A 229 12.46 12.69 -5.57
C ILE A 229 11.03 13.18 -5.43
N PRO A 230 10.01 12.31 -5.61
CA PRO A 230 8.60 12.67 -5.49
C PRO A 230 8.17 12.86 -4.02
N VAL A 231 7.04 13.56 -3.84
CA VAL A 231 6.49 13.93 -2.53
C VAL A 231 5.10 13.32 -2.33
N VAL A 232 4.89 12.65 -1.20
CA VAL A 232 3.60 12.06 -0.80
C VAL A 232 3.07 12.69 0.48
N GLY A 233 1.77 13.00 0.51
CA GLY A 233 1.13 13.71 1.62
C GLY A 233 0.01 12.95 2.32
N HIS A 234 0.05 12.91 3.66
CA HIS A 234 -1.12 12.59 4.48
C HIS A 234 -2.04 13.82 4.52
N CYS A 235 -3.16 13.78 3.80
CA CYS A 235 -4.06 14.92 3.61
C CYS A 235 -5.52 14.50 3.82
N ARG A 236 -6.11 14.79 4.98
CA ARG A 236 -7.51 14.44 5.24
C ARG A 236 -8.48 15.62 5.12
N GLY A 237 -8.05 16.84 5.39
CA GLY A 237 -8.89 18.03 5.29
C GLY A 237 -8.88 18.66 3.89
N ALA A 238 -9.95 19.35 3.48
CA ALA A 238 -10.08 19.99 2.16
C ALA A 238 -8.93 20.98 1.86
N ASP A 239 -8.59 21.83 2.83
CA ASP A 239 -7.48 22.80 2.67
C ASP A 239 -6.15 22.10 2.42
N SER A 240 -5.89 20.96 3.08
CA SER A 240 -4.65 20.21 2.94
C SER A 240 -4.56 19.51 1.59
N ILE A 241 -5.68 18.95 1.11
CA ILE A 241 -5.77 18.31 -0.20
C ILE A 241 -5.50 19.31 -1.30
N ARG A 242 -6.20 20.46 -1.25
CA ARG A 242 -6.03 21.56 -2.20
C ARG A 242 -4.59 22.06 -2.22
N ASP A 243 -4.03 22.37 -1.05
CA ASP A 243 -2.72 22.99 -0.97
C ASP A 243 -1.60 22.00 -1.35
N ALA A 244 -1.74 20.70 -1.06
CA ALA A 244 -0.83 19.67 -1.53
C ALA A 244 -0.87 19.53 -3.05
N ALA A 245 -2.07 19.46 -3.66
CA ALA A 245 -2.22 19.41 -5.11
C ALA A 245 -1.59 20.63 -5.79
N LEU A 246 -1.88 21.83 -5.29
CA LEU A 246 -1.34 23.09 -5.84
C LEU A 246 0.18 23.26 -5.57
N ALA A 247 0.74 22.64 -4.53
CA ALA A 247 2.17 22.64 -4.26
C ALA A 247 2.94 21.69 -5.19
N GLY A 248 2.25 20.77 -5.86
CA GLY A 248 2.86 19.81 -6.77
C GLY A 248 3.23 18.49 -6.11
N PHE A 249 2.48 18.06 -5.10
CA PHE A 249 2.63 16.71 -4.56
C PHE A 249 2.33 15.67 -5.64
N ASP A 250 3.07 14.57 -5.63
CA ASP A 250 2.97 13.50 -6.63
C ASP A 250 1.98 12.39 -6.22
N LEU A 251 1.60 12.35 -4.93
CA LEU A 251 0.63 11.40 -4.39
C LEU A 251 -0.05 11.98 -3.15
N ILE A 252 -1.39 11.86 -3.10
CA ILE A 252 -2.18 12.27 -1.93
C ILE A 252 -2.79 11.03 -1.28
N LEU A 253 -2.54 10.87 0.02
CA LEU A 253 -3.15 9.82 0.83
C LEU A 253 -4.41 10.33 1.51
N HIS A 254 -5.42 9.46 1.62
CA HIS A 254 -6.73 9.63 2.23
C HIS A 254 -7.70 10.53 1.45
N ALA A 255 -7.43 11.81 1.30
CA ALA A 255 -8.33 12.79 0.68
C ALA A 255 -9.77 12.76 1.24
N THR A 256 -9.93 12.50 2.56
CA THR A 256 -11.20 12.13 3.20
C THR A 256 -12.28 13.21 3.09
N TYR A 257 -11.94 14.47 3.37
CA TYR A 257 -12.90 15.58 3.42
C TYR A 257 -12.69 16.56 2.27
N MET A 258 -12.59 16.04 1.04
CA MET A 258 -12.47 16.84 -0.17
C MET A 258 -13.73 17.69 -0.39
N ASP A 259 -13.55 18.98 -0.69
CA ASP A 259 -14.61 19.89 -1.14
C ASP A 259 -14.44 20.23 -2.64
N GLU A 260 -15.30 21.12 -3.17
CA GLU A 260 -15.26 21.50 -4.59
C GLU A 260 -13.91 22.13 -4.98
N ALA A 261 -13.36 23.00 -4.14
CA ALA A 261 -12.09 23.66 -4.43
C ALA A 261 -10.89 22.70 -4.39
N ALA A 262 -10.93 21.72 -3.49
CA ALA A 262 -9.93 20.66 -3.44
C ALA A 262 -10.07 19.71 -4.64
N LEU A 263 -11.29 19.37 -5.06
CA LEU A 263 -11.55 18.56 -6.24
C LEU A 263 -11.01 19.23 -7.50
N GLU A 264 -11.31 20.53 -7.70
CA GLU A 264 -10.79 21.31 -8.83
C GLU A 264 -9.26 21.28 -8.88
N ALA A 265 -8.58 21.51 -7.74
CA ALA A 265 -7.13 21.48 -7.66
C ALA A 265 -6.53 20.11 -7.98
N VAL A 266 -7.13 19.04 -7.46
CA VAL A 266 -6.68 17.65 -7.71
C VAL A 266 -6.86 17.28 -9.19
N VAL A 267 -7.98 17.65 -9.79
CA VAL A 267 -8.25 17.39 -11.21
C VAL A 267 -7.29 18.18 -12.10
N GLU A 268 -7.07 19.47 -11.82
CA GLU A 268 -6.13 20.33 -12.57
C GLU A 268 -4.70 19.78 -12.49
N ALA A 269 -4.25 19.40 -11.29
CA ALA A 269 -2.92 18.83 -11.08
C ALA A 269 -2.81 17.38 -11.57
N SER A 270 -3.92 16.68 -11.80
CA SER A 270 -3.98 15.25 -12.13
C SER A 270 -3.22 14.39 -11.11
N VAL A 271 -3.18 14.80 -9.85
CA VAL A 271 -2.43 14.10 -8.79
C VAL A 271 -3.16 12.82 -8.37
N PRO A 272 -2.50 11.64 -8.37
CA PRO A 272 -3.10 10.39 -7.92
C PRO A 272 -3.49 10.43 -6.44
N ILE A 273 -4.54 9.66 -6.09
CA ILE A 273 -5.03 9.57 -4.72
C ILE A 273 -5.04 8.11 -4.27
N VAL A 274 -4.60 7.88 -3.03
CA VAL A 274 -4.79 6.62 -2.29
C VAL A 274 -5.82 6.87 -1.20
N PRO A 275 -7.09 6.47 -1.36
CA PRO A 275 -8.15 6.78 -0.38
C PRO A 275 -7.94 6.16 0.99
N THR A 276 -7.33 4.98 1.05
CA THR A 276 -6.99 4.30 2.32
C THR A 276 -8.23 4.02 3.18
N PHE A 277 -9.24 3.40 2.60
CA PHE A 277 -10.48 3.10 3.30
C PHE A 277 -10.40 1.89 4.23
N THR A 278 -9.39 1.02 4.04
CA THR A 278 -9.34 -0.30 4.70
C THR A 278 -9.46 -0.20 6.23
N PHE A 279 -8.71 0.70 6.88
CA PHE A 279 -8.80 0.91 8.33
C PHE A 279 -10.21 1.34 8.76
N GLN A 280 -10.77 2.31 8.07
CA GLN A 280 -12.10 2.86 8.34
C GLN A 280 -13.20 1.81 8.10
N ALA A 281 -13.12 1.07 6.99
CA ALA A 281 -14.08 0.02 6.64
C ALA A 281 -14.03 -1.15 7.63
N ASN A 282 -12.84 -1.57 8.06
CA ASN A 282 -12.69 -2.60 9.08
C ASN A 282 -13.31 -2.18 10.41
N LEU A 283 -13.12 -0.92 10.80
CA LEU A 283 -13.70 -0.41 12.04
C LEU A 283 -15.22 -0.24 11.93
N ALA A 284 -15.72 0.23 10.79
CA ALA A 284 -17.16 0.38 10.55
C ALA A 284 -17.89 -0.99 10.52
N ASP A 285 -17.35 -1.94 9.74
CA ASP A 285 -18.01 -3.21 9.47
C ASP A 285 -17.77 -4.26 10.57
N HIS A 286 -16.55 -4.30 11.13
CA HIS A 286 -16.07 -5.37 12.01
C HIS A 286 -15.57 -4.87 13.38
N GLY A 287 -15.80 -3.59 13.71
CA GLY A 287 -15.31 -3.00 14.94
C GLY A 287 -15.82 -3.66 16.23
N ASP A 288 -17.00 -4.30 16.18
CA ASP A 288 -17.55 -5.09 17.30
C ASP A 288 -16.65 -6.26 17.68
N LEU A 289 -15.96 -6.88 16.73
CA LEU A 289 -15.02 -7.97 16.98
C LEU A 289 -13.79 -7.55 17.82
N VAL A 290 -13.53 -6.26 17.86
CA VAL A 290 -12.42 -5.65 18.63
C VAL A 290 -12.90 -4.70 19.72
N ALA A 291 -14.17 -4.83 20.12
CA ALA A 291 -14.84 -4.06 21.17
C ALA A 291 -14.96 -2.55 20.88
N ALA A 292 -15.00 -2.14 19.61
CA ALA A 292 -15.32 -0.78 19.23
C ALA A 292 -16.83 -0.51 19.38
N GLY A 293 -17.17 0.61 20.05
CA GLY A 293 -18.55 0.99 20.28
C GLY A 293 -19.29 1.38 19.00
N PRO A 294 -20.65 1.26 18.99
CA PRO A 294 -21.47 1.55 17.81
C PRO A 294 -21.35 3.00 17.34
N GLU A 295 -21.09 3.95 18.23
CA GLU A 295 -20.94 5.37 17.89
C GLU A 295 -19.69 5.62 17.02
N ILE A 296 -18.56 5.00 17.37
CA ILE A 296 -17.33 5.08 16.59
C ILE A 296 -17.53 4.44 15.22
N ARG A 297 -18.15 3.27 15.17
CA ARG A 297 -18.45 2.55 13.93
C ARG A 297 -19.30 3.41 12.98
N ALA A 298 -20.33 4.06 13.51
CA ALA A 298 -21.19 4.95 12.72
C ALA A 298 -20.44 6.19 12.19
N ILE A 299 -19.48 6.73 12.94
CA ILE A 299 -18.64 7.85 12.48
C ILE A 299 -17.83 7.43 11.24
N PHE A 300 -17.15 6.29 11.30
CA PHE A 300 -16.31 5.83 10.18
C PHE A 300 -17.15 5.41 8.96
N GLN A 301 -18.31 4.81 9.17
CA GLN A 301 -19.26 4.54 8.09
C GLN A 301 -19.64 5.83 7.35
N LYS A 302 -19.99 6.87 8.09
CA LYS A 302 -20.36 8.17 7.50
C LYS A 302 -19.17 8.86 6.83
N GLU A 303 -17.96 8.66 7.34
CA GLU A 303 -16.73 9.17 6.73
C GLU A 303 -16.52 8.55 5.33
N ILE A 304 -16.65 7.23 5.21
CA ILE A 304 -16.56 6.52 3.92
C ILE A 304 -17.62 7.04 2.95
N GLU A 305 -18.89 7.09 3.37
CA GLU A 305 -19.99 7.55 2.54
C GLU A 305 -19.76 8.96 2.00
N SER A 306 -19.31 9.89 2.85
CA SER A 306 -19.05 11.27 2.43
C SER A 306 -17.82 11.39 1.52
N SER A 307 -16.76 10.62 1.79
CA SER A 307 -15.55 10.62 0.96
C SER A 307 -15.80 10.08 -0.43
N CYS A 308 -16.59 9.02 -0.54
CA CYS A 308 -16.89 8.36 -1.81
C CYS A 308 -17.55 9.31 -2.83
N VAL A 309 -18.33 10.28 -2.39
CA VAL A 309 -18.98 11.25 -3.30
C VAL A 309 -17.94 12.04 -4.11
N MET A 310 -16.94 12.63 -3.45
CA MET A 310 -15.93 13.45 -4.11
C MET A 310 -14.87 12.61 -4.81
N LEU A 311 -14.46 11.49 -4.22
CA LEU A 311 -13.49 10.58 -4.82
C LEU A 311 -14.04 9.94 -6.10
N LYS A 312 -15.33 9.61 -6.14
CA LYS A 312 -15.97 9.14 -7.39
C LYS A 312 -15.94 10.18 -8.48
N ARG A 313 -16.22 11.45 -8.14
CA ARG A 313 -16.14 12.57 -9.08
C ARG A 313 -14.71 12.81 -9.57
N ALA A 314 -13.72 12.71 -8.69
CA ALA A 314 -12.31 12.80 -9.07
C ALA A 314 -11.93 11.68 -10.05
N TYR A 315 -12.33 10.43 -9.74
CA TYR A 315 -12.12 9.29 -10.63
C TYR A 315 -12.78 9.47 -12.01
N ASP A 316 -14.03 9.93 -12.02
CA ASP A 316 -14.79 10.19 -13.28
C ASP A 316 -14.18 11.33 -14.10
N ALA A 317 -13.49 12.27 -13.44
CA ALA A 317 -12.70 13.32 -14.08
C ALA A 317 -11.31 12.87 -14.55
N GLY A 318 -10.94 11.60 -14.34
CA GLY A 318 -9.70 11.00 -14.80
C GLY A 318 -8.56 11.01 -13.79
N VAL A 319 -8.80 11.40 -12.52
CA VAL A 319 -7.80 11.29 -11.45
C VAL A 319 -7.58 9.82 -11.12
N PRO A 320 -6.33 9.30 -11.16
CA PRO A 320 -6.05 7.93 -10.80
C PRO A 320 -6.33 7.67 -9.31
N LEU A 321 -7.09 6.62 -9.00
CA LEU A 321 -7.22 6.10 -7.64
C LEU A 321 -6.39 4.84 -7.51
N LEU A 322 -5.55 4.78 -6.49
CA LEU A 322 -4.70 3.63 -6.18
C LEU A 322 -5.21 2.94 -4.91
N CYS A 323 -5.16 1.62 -4.88
CA CYS A 323 -5.43 0.88 -3.65
C CYS A 323 -4.24 0.97 -2.69
N GLY A 324 -4.53 1.25 -1.41
CA GLY A 324 -3.56 1.25 -0.32
C GLY A 324 -4.27 1.06 1.01
N THR A 325 -3.75 0.16 1.84
CA THR A 325 -4.50 -0.37 2.99
C THR A 325 -4.15 0.25 4.33
N GLU A 326 -3.06 1.00 4.40
CA GLU A 326 -2.47 1.45 5.68
C GLU A 326 -2.17 0.26 6.62
N SER A 327 -1.78 -0.89 6.01
CA SER A 327 -1.38 -2.06 6.79
C SER A 327 -0.21 -1.74 7.70
N GLY A 328 -0.32 -2.23 8.93
CA GLY A 328 0.64 -1.95 9.99
C GLY A 328 0.00 -1.71 11.35
N PHE A 329 -1.29 -1.42 11.41
CA PHE A 329 -2.05 -1.24 12.65
C PHE A 329 -2.82 -2.52 13.04
N SER A 330 -3.31 -2.57 14.28
CA SER A 330 -4.11 -3.70 14.78
C SER A 330 -5.43 -3.93 14.04
N LEU A 331 -5.96 -2.92 13.37
CA LEU A 331 -7.17 -3.01 12.53
C LEU A 331 -6.87 -3.37 11.07
N THR A 332 -5.62 -3.23 10.66
CA THR A 332 -5.12 -3.55 9.33
C THR A 332 -3.84 -4.40 9.42
N PRO A 333 -3.90 -5.58 10.08
CA PRO A 333 -2.73 -6.44 10.19
C PRO A 333 -2.25 -6.92 8.82
N TYR A 334 -0.95 -7.13 8.71
CA TYR A 334 -0.31 -7.57 7.46
C TYR A 334 -0.83 -8.93 7.00
N GLY A 335 -1.09 -9.04 5.71
CA GLY A 335 -1.52 -10.28 5.07
C GLY A 335 -3.03 -10.52 5.09
N ASP A 336 -3.78 -9.86 5.95
CA ASP A 336 -5.21 -10.15 6.15
C ASP A 336 -6.14 -9.32 5.25
N TRP A 337 -5.78 -8.04 4.96
CA TRP A 337 -6.74 -7.07 4.45
C TRP A 337 -6.32 -6.35 3.15
N HIS A 338 -5.29 -6.80 2.44
CA HIS A 338 -4.81 -6.13 1.22
C HIS A 338 -5.82 -6.12 0.07
N TYR A 339 -6.83 -7.00 0.10
CA TYR A 339 -7.95 -6.99 -0.84
C TYR A 339 -9.06 -6.01 -0.47
N ARG A 340 -9.08 -5.52 0.77
CA ARG A 340 -10.22 -4.80 1.34
C ARG A 340 -10.48 -3.47 0.65
N GLU A 341 -9.45 -2.78 0.22
CA GLU A 341 -9.58 -1.55 -0.55
C GLU A 341 -10.33 -1.80 -1.87
N LEU A 342 -10.02 -2.91 -2.57
CA LEU A 342 -10.75 -3.29 -3.78
C LEU A 342 -12.23 -3.52 -3.50
N GLU A 343 -12.55 -4.19 -2.39
CA GLU A 343 -13.94 -4.43 -1.99
C GLU A 343 -14.68 -3.10 -1.73
N VAL A 344 -14.07 -2.16 -1.03
CA VAL A 344 -14.65 -0.83 -0.78
C VAL A 344 -14.82 -0.06 -2.10
N PHE A 345 -13.86 -0.13 -3.01
CA PHE A 345 -13.96 0.50 -4.32
C PHE A 345 -15.15 -0.05 -5.13
N VAL A 346 -15.39 -1.35 -5.06
CA VAL A 346 -16.55 -1.96 -5.73
C VAL A 346 -17.85 -1.61 -5.02
N ARG A 347 -17.89 -1.76 -3.69
CA ARG A 347 -19.12 -1.62 -2.89
C ARG A 347 -19.58 -0.15 -2.76
N ASP A 348 -18.64 0.75 -2.43
CA ASP A 348 -18.96 2.11 -1.99
C ASP A 348 -18.65 3.16 -3.08
N LEU A 349 -17.57 3.01 -3.85
CA LEU A 349 -17.28 3.89 -5.00
C LEU A 349 -18.02 3.47 -6.27
N GLY A 350 -18.59 2.25 -6.32
CA GLY A 350 -19.30 1.74 -7.50
C GLY A 350 -18.41 1.46 -8.71
N LEU A 351 -17.13 1.17 -8.49
CA LEU A 351 -16.24 0.71 -9.55
C LEU A 351 -16.54 -0.75 -9.91
N SER A 352 -16.28 -1.14 -11.16
CA SER A 352 -16.31 -2.55 -11.50
C SER A 352 -15.13 -3.29 -10.86
N PRO A 353 -15.23 -4.63 -10.66
CA PRO A 353 -14.10 -5.43 -10.16
C PRO A 353 -12.81 -5.23 -10.96
N LEU A 354 -12.90 -5.13 -12.28
CA LEU A 354 -11.72 -4.90 -13.14
C LEU A 354 -11.11 -3.51 -12.96
N GLN A 355 -11.91 -2.48 -12.69
CA GLN A 355 -11.41 -1.15 -12.34
C GLN A 355 -10.71 -1.16 -10.98
N ALA A 356 -11.26 -1.85 -9.99
CA ALA A 356 -10.64 -2.02 -8.68
C ALA A 356 -9.32 -2.81 -8.77
N ILE A 357 -9.28 -3.89 -9.57
CA ILE A 357 -8.05 -4.66 -9.83
C ILE A 357 -7.00 -3.77 -10.50
N ARG A 358 -7.38 -2.97 -11.48
CA ARG A 358 -6.47 -2.00 -12.12
C ARG A 358 -5.89 -1.01 -11.10
N ALA A 359 -6.71 -0.49 -10.20
CA ALA A 359 -6.28 0.42 -9.13
C ALA A 359 -5.29 -0.24 -8.14
N ALA A 360 -5.39 -1.56 -7.94
CA ALA A 360 -4.53 -2.35 -7.05
C ALA A 360 -3.33 -3.00 -7.76
N THR A 361 -3.14 -2.75 -9.05
CA THR A 361 -2.08 -3.37 -9.86
C THR A 361 -1.37 -2.33 -10.73
N SER A 362 -1.81 -2.12 -11.98
CA SER A 362 -1.11 -1.25 -12.92
C SER A 362 -1.10 0.22 -12.51
N GLU A 363 -2.18 0.74 -11.92
CA GLU A 363 -2.17 2.12 -11.42
C GLU A 363 -1.30 2.27 -10.17
N ALA A 364 -1.35 1.29 -9.25
CA ALA A 364 -0.55 1.31 -8.03
C ALA A 364 0.97 1.17 -8.27
N ALA A 365 1.39 0.66 -9.44
CA ALA A 365 2.80 0.51 -9.79
C ALA A 365 3.59 1.84 -9.74
N ARG A 366 2.91 2.97 -9.94
CA ARG A 366 3.52 4.32 -9.81
C ARG A 366 3.97 4.64 -8.39
N ALA A 367 3.28 4.11 -7.37
CA ALA A 367 3.66 4.32 -5.98
C ALA A 367 5.01 3.69 -5.62
N ILE A 368 5.45 2.69 -6.39
CA ILE A 368 6.75 2.03 -6.23
C ILE A 368 7.75 2.40 -7.33
N GLY A 369 7.46 3.46 -8.12
CA GLY A 369 8.35 3.94 -9.19
C GLY A 369 8.50 2.98 -10.38
N LEU A 370 7.58 2.02 -10.55
CA LEU A 370 7.61 1.00 -11.61
C LEU A 370 6.41 1.11 -12.57
N ASP A 371 5.85 2.32 -12.72
CA ASP A 371 4.80 2.58 -13.69
C ASP A 371 5.23 2.13 -15.09
N GLY A 372 4.34 1.44 -15.75
CA GLY A 372 4.65 0.86 -17.06
C GLY A 372 5.64 -0.31 -17.06
N GLN A 373 6.19 -0.74 -15.93
CA GLN A 373 7.13 -1.86 -15.85
C GLN A 373 6.53 -3.12 -15.21
N THR A 374 5.67 -2.96 -14.20
CA THR A 374 4.97 -4.07 -13.52
C THR A 374 3.46 -3.81 -13.43
N GLY A 375 2.73 -4.61 -12.68
CA GLY A 375 1.30 -4.46 -12.43
C GLY A 375 0.40 -4.86 -13.60
N ALA A 376 0.93 -5.47 -14.65
CA ALA A 376 0.13 -5.94 -15.78
C ALA A 376 0.65 -7.26 -16.35
N VAL A 377 -0.27 -8.14 -16.79
CA VAL A 377 0.05 -9.33 -17.58
C VAL A 377 0.09 -8.91 -19.06
N ALA A 378 1.24 -8.36 -19.46
CA ALA A 378 1.46 -7.85 -20.81
C ALA A 378 2.92 -8.06 -21.24
N GLU A 379 3.15 -8.15 -22.54
CA GLU A 379 4.49 -8.33 -23.09
C GLU A 379 5.42 -7.17 -22.71
N GLY A 380 6.65 -7.49 -22.35
CA GLY A 380 7.69 -6.56 -21.88
C GLY A 380 7.61 -6.22 -20.39
N ARG A 381 6.52 -6.55 -19.69
CA ARG A 381 6.35 -6.29 -18.26
C ARG A 381 7.13 -7.30 -17.42
N LEU A 382 7.49 -6.89 -16.19
CA LEU A 382 8.02 -7.79 -15.19
C LEU A 382 6.98 -8.86 -14.83
N ALA A 383 7.42 -10.08 -14.68
CA ALA A 383 6.56 -11.20 -14.32
C ALA A 383 6.32 -11.28 -12.81
N ASP A 384 5.68 -10.24 -12.28
CA ASP A 384 5.22 -10.14 -10.90
C ASP A 384 3.74 -10.56 -10.89
N LEU A 385 3.49 -11.84 -10.67
CA LEU A 385 2.21 -12.49 -10.95
C LEU A 385 1.69 -13.27 -9.74
N ILE A 386 0.38 -13.44 -9.68
CA ILE A 386 -0.27 -14.42 -8.81
C ILE A 386 -1.15 -15.38 -9.63
N LEU A 387 -1.21 -16.63 -9.17
CA LEU A 387 -2.17 -17.62 -9.64
C LEU A 387 -3.18 -17.87 -8.53
N ILE A 388 -4.45 -17.63 -8.82
CA ILE A 388 -5.54 -17.69 -7.83
C ILE A 388 -6.63 -18.66 -8.26
N ASP A 389 -7.14 -19.44 -7.30
CA ASP A 389 -8.29 -20.32 -7.49
C ASP A 389 -9.58 -19.51 -7.42
N GLY A 390 -10.23 -19.34 -8.57
CA GLY A 390 -11.42 -18.52 -8.76
C GLY A 390 -11.17 -17.33 -9.68
N ASN A 391 -12.21 -16.51 -9.88
CA ASN A 391 -12.17 -15.36 -10.79
C ASN A 391 -12.40 -14.04 -10.02
N PRO A 392 -11.36 -13.28 -9.68
CA PRO A 392 -11.50 -11.98 -9.00
C PRO A 392 -12.28 -10.92 -9.79
N ALA A 393 -12.47 -11.09 -11.09
CA ALA A 393 -13.34 -10.21 -11.87
C ALA A 393 -14.83 -10.42 -11.57
N ASP A 394 -15.21 -11.56 -11.01
CA ASP A 394 -16.57 -11.82 -10.53
C ASP A 394 -16.76 -11.39 -9.07
N ASP A 395 -15.72 -11.61 -8.24
CA ASP A 395 -15.72 -11.24 -6.81
C ASP A 395 -14.28 -10.97 -6.31
N VAL A 396 -13.95 -9.71 -6.09
CA VAL A 396 -12.63 -9.29 -5.58
C VAL A 396 -12.33 -9.83 -4.18
N ARG A 397 -13.34 -10.24 -3.40
CA ARG A 397 -13.14 -10.79 -2.04
C ARG A 397 -12.42 -12.13 -2.03
N LEU A 398 -12.39 -12.83 -3.18
CA LEU A 398 -11.58 -14.05 -3.34
C LEU A 398 -10.10 -13.82 -3.05
N LEU A 399 -9.59 -12.60 -3.31
CA LEU A 399 -8.22 -12.19 -3.02
C LEU A 399 -7.90 -12.15 -1.50
N GLY A 400 -8.93 -12.14 -0.65
CA GLY A 400 -8.78 -12.19 0.81
C GLY A 400 -8.69 -13.60 1.38
N ASP A 401 -8.92 -14.63 0.58
CA ASP A 401 -8.76 -16.03 0.98
C ASP A 401 -7.36 -16.53 0.58
N LEU A 402 -6.44 -16.52 1.54
CA LEU A 402 -5.04 -16.92 1.30
C LEU A 402 -4.94 -18.35 0.76
N GLY A 403 -5.87 -19.23 1.11
CA GLY A 403 -5.93 -20.59 0.59
C GLY A 403 -6.18 -20.69 -0.92
N ARG A 404 -6.70 -19.61 -1.54
CA ARG A 404 -6.91 -19.51 -2.99
C ARG A 404 -5.69 -19.01 -3.74
N ILE A 405 -4.75 -18.34 -3.09
CA ILE A 405 -3.50 -17.90 -3.70
C ILE A 405 -2.58 -19.11 -3.82
N LYS A 406 -2.48 -19.66 -5.02
CA LYS A 406 -1.74 -20.91 -5.27
C LYS A 406 -0.26 -20.67 -5.59
N ARG A 407 0.05 -19.49 -6.14
CA ARG A 407 1.42 -19.15 -6.51
C ARG A 407 1.59 -17.63 -6.50
N VAL A 408 2.73 -17.18 -6.02
CA VAL A 408 3.18 -15.78 -6.12
C VAL A 408 4.54 -15.77 -6.79
N MET A 409 4.70 -14.97 -7.82
CA MET A 409 5.95 -14.83 -8.56
C MET A 409 6.41 -13.37 -8.53
N ILE A 410 7.71 -13.16 -8.36
CA ILE A 410 8.37 -11.85 -8.51
C ILE A 410 9.51 -12.02 -9.50
N GLY A 411 9.49 -11.24 -10.59
CA GLY A 411 10.44 -11.39 -11.67
C GLY A 411 10.46 -12.82 -12.21
N GLY A 412 9.30 -13.44 -12.35
CA GLY A 412 9.14 -14.80 -12.83
C GLY A 412 9.62 -15.90 -11.86
N ARG A 413 10.03 -15.57 -10.64
CA ARG A 413 10.53 -16.53 -9.64
C ARG A 413 9.47 -16.76 -8.58
N ASP A 414 9.19 -18.04 -8.29
CA ASP A 414 8.26 -18.41 -7.23
C ASP A 414 8.73 -17.92 -5.86
N GLN A 415 7.80 -17.42 -5.08
CA GLN A 415 7.99 -17.08 -3.68
C GLN A 415 7.50 -18.21 -2.79
N CYS A 416 8.19 -18.44 -1.68
CA CYS A 416 7.77 -19.43 -0.71
C CYS A 416 6.59 -18.91 0.10
N LEU A 417 5.43 -19.58 -0.01
CA LEU A 417 4.22 -19.25 0.73
C LEU A 417 4.07 -20.08 2.03
N ASP A 418 4.92 -21.10 2.24
CA ASP A 418 4.93 -21.91 3.45
C ASP A 418 5.58 -21.14 4.61
N TRP A 419 4.89 -20.10 5.06
CA TRP A 419 5.28 -19.38 6.24
C TRP A 419 4.24 -19.64 7.33
N PRO A 420 4.59 -20.45 8.37
CA PRO A 420 3.69 -20.60 9.49
C PRO A 420 3.52 -19.22 10.13
N ALA A 421 2.29 -18.73 10.18
CA ALA A 421 1.93 -17.65 11.08
C ALA A 421 2.23 -18.18 12.48
N ALA A 422 3.43 -17.93 12.98
CA ALA A 422 3.75 -18.25 14.37
C ALA A 422 2.74 -17.49 15.23
N GLU A 423 2.07 -18.17 16.15
CA GLU A 423 1.35 -17.49 17.22
C GLU A 423 2.34 -16.55 17.89
N ARG A 424 2.16 -15.26 17.68
CA ARG A 424 3.05 -14.25 18.16
C ARG A 424 2.60 -13.82 19.55
N GLY A 425 3.45 -13.99 20.52
CA GLY A 425 3.26 -13.41 21.85
C GLY A 425 3.40 -11.90 21.84
N ASP A 426 2.68 -11.22 22.69
CA ASP A 426 2.86 -9.78 22.91
C ASP A 426 4.22 -9.50 23.55
N PRO A 427 4.95 -8.47 23.11
CA PRO A 427 6.14 -8.01 23.82
C PRO A 427 5.77 -7.64 25.28
N PRO A 428 6.52 -8.10 26.27
CA PRO A 428 6.17 -7.89 27.67
C PRO A 428 6.01 -6.41 28.02
N GLY A 429 4.88 -6.03 28.63
CA GLY A 429 4.69 -4.74 29.29
C GLY A 429 4.52 -3.50 28.39
N TRP A 430 4.32 -3.68 27.07
CA TRP A 430 4.35 -2.57 26.13
C TRP A 430 2.99 -2.18 25.56
N ARG A 431 2.01 -3.05 25.64
CA ARG A 431 0.77 -2.85 24.90
C ARG A 431 -0.24 -2.03 25.68
N VAL A 432 -0.55 -0.84 25.16
CA VAL A 432 -1.62 0.03 25.64
C VAL A 432 -2.65 0.17 24.51
N SER A 433 -3.78 -0.52 24.62
CA SER A 433 -4.79 -0.53 23.56
C SER A 433 -5.59 0.76 23.52
N THR A 434 -5.73 1.36 22.34
CA THR A 434 -6.60 2.51 22.05
C THR A 434 -7.57 2.28 20.90
N TYR A 435 -7.23 1.43 19.95
CA TYR A 435 -8.06 1.13 18.78
C TYR A 435 -9.01 -0.05 19.00
N GLY A 436 -8.55 -1.06 19.73
CA GLY A 436 -9.34 -2.25 20.01
C GLY A 436 -8.67 -3.12 21.07
N SER A 437 -9.41 -4.10 21.59
CA SER A 437 -8.94 -5.03 22.64
C SER A 437 -8.01 -6.13 22.11
N ARG A 438 -7.95 -6.30 20.79
CA ARG A 438 -7.15 -7.34 20.12
C ARG A 438 -6.89 -6.98 18.66
N ILE A 439 -5.98 -7.71 18.02
CA ILE A 439 -5.70 -7.58 16.59
C ILE A 439 -6.90 -8.13 15.80
N LEU A 440 -7.39 -7.40 14.81
CA LEU A 440 -8.49 -7.78 13.94
C LEU A 440 -7.98 -8.71 12.82
N ARG A 441 -7.87 -9.98 13.13
CA ARG A 441 -7.53 -11.00 12.13
C ARG A 441 -8.78 -11.41 11.32
N ARG A 442 -8.59 -11.73 10.03
CA ARG A 442 -9.68 -12.14 9.14
C ARG A 442 -10.39 -13.41 9.63
N ASN A 443 -9.67 -14.36 10.25
CA ASN A 443 -10.26 -15.58 10.79
C ASN A 443 -11.30 -15.33 11.91
N LEU A 444 -11.36 -14.15 12.49
CA LEU A 444 -12.41 -13.78 13.44
C LEU A 444 -13.77 -13.68 12.78
N LEU A 445 -13.85 -13.44 11.46
CA LEU A 445 -15.09 -13.42 10.70
C LEU A 445 -15.72 -14.82 10.66
N ASP A 446 -14.89 -15.86 10.57
CA ASP A 446 -15.34 -17.26 10.46
C ASP A 446 -15.80 -17.81 11.82
N SER A 447 -15.33 -17.25 12.93
CA SER A 447 -15.68 -17.69 14.30
C SER A 447 -17.01 -17.09 14.81
N GLY A 448 -17.53 -16.03 14.20
CA GLY A 448 -18.80 -15.36 14.58
C GLY A 448 -20.07 -16.05 14.10
N SER A 449 -19.98 -17.09 13.28
CA SER A 449 -21.15 -17.84 12.77
C SER A 449 -21.60 -19.00 13.67
N SER A 450 -21.02 -19.13 14.88
CA SER A 450 -21.27 -20.25 15.81
C SER A 450 -21.82 -19.82 17.17
N THR A 451 -22.59 -18.70 17.24
CA THR A 451 -23.36 -18.36 18.46
C THR A 451 -24.81 -18.07 18.14
#